data_1ad6360174e80bad75b5d8ec1db5a2a6
#
_entry.id   1ad6360174e80bad75b5d8ec1db5a2a6
#
_cell.length_a   1.000
_cell.length_b   1.000
_cell.length_c   1.000
_cell.angle_alpha   90.00
_cell.angle_beta   90.00
_cell.angle_gamma   90.00
#
_symmetry.space_group_name_H-M   'P 1'
#
loop_
_entity.id
_entity.type
_entity.pdbx_description
1 polymer ?
#
loop_
_entity_poly.entity_id
_entity_poly.type
_entity_poly.pdbx_seq_one_letter_code
_entity_poly.pdbx_strand_id
1 'polypeptide(L)'
;MIETLRNAWKIPELRKKLIFTALILLLYRIGNVIPVPYVDVKALGDMFDAVLGDTILGLYNAMSGSAFSNATVLALSIQPYINASIIIQLLTVAIPALERMAKEEGEEGKKKINMITRISTVGLGLIMGWAFYSMLNSYGILTKTGFLSGLVIVLAFTAGSAVVMWLGEQINEFGIGNGISMILFANIISGLPAGLNNMLHMGWWAILVAVVMVALVLFIIFVNDAERRIPIQYAKRVVGRKIYGGQSTNLPIKVSMSGVMPVIFAQSICSFPATICAFFGVTAQSGKWWFDVFFSNTSWFYAFMYFIMIFFFGWFYAAIQYDPVEIANNLKKNGGFIPGFRPGKPTADFIAKVISKIVIFGSLYLGVVALLPIICGNLIPGAGSLAIGGTSVIIVIGVALETVKAIEAQMLMRHYKGFLD
;
A
#
# COMPACT_ATOMS: atom_id res chain seq x y z
N MET A 1 -14.44 -3.52 -16.10
CA MET A 1 -12.98 -3.42 -16.11
C MET A 1 -12.36 -3.51 -17.52
N ILE A 2 -12.57 -4.58 -18.26
CA ILE A 2 -12.00 -4.74 -19.64
C ILE A 2 -12.55 -3.67 -20.59
N GLU A 3 -13.84 -3.37 -20.52
CA GLU A 3 -14.45 -2.29 -21.32
C GLU A 3 -13.92 -0.91 -20.93
N THR A 4 -13.73 -0.66 -19.65
CA THR A 4 -13.15 0.61 -19.15
C THR A 4 -11.74 0.80 -19.70
N LEU A 5 -10.89 -0.22 -19.65
CA LEU A 5 -9.54 -0.18 -20.21
C LEU A 5 -9.55 0.02 -21.74
N ARG A 6 -10.45 -0.69 -22.45
CA ARG A 6 -10.60 -0.54 -23.91
C ARG A 6 -11.04 0.86 -24.30
N ASN A 7 -11.94 1.46 -23.52
CA ASN A 7 -12.43 2.83 -23.78
C ASN A 7 -11.37 3.87 -23.41
N ALA A 8 -10.63 3.67 -22.30
CA ALA A 8 -9.51 4.52 -21.92
C ALA A 8 -8.40 4.54 -22.98
N TRP A 9 -8.15 3.39 -23.63
CA TRP A 9 -7.14 3.27 -24.70
C TRP A 9 -7.47 4.11 -25.94
N LYS A 10 -8.76 4.38 -26.20
CA LYS A 10 -9.19 5.23 -27.31
C LYS A 10 -8.91 6.72 -27.06
N ILE A 11 -8.72 7.12 -25.80
CA ILE A 11 -8.46 8.51 -25.42
C ILE A 11 -6.94 8.76 -25.45
N PRO A 12 -6.41 9.62 -26.35
CA PRO A 12 -4.96 9.76 -26.55
C PRO A 12 -4.16 10.13 -25.30
N GLU A 13 -4.71 10.97 -24.42
CA GLU A 13 -4.01 11.39 -23.19
C GLU A 13 -3.98 10.27 -22.15
N LEU A 14 -5.08 9.52 -21.96
CA LEU A 14 -5.11 8.38 -21.05
C LEU A 14 -4.20 7.27 -21.56
N ARG A 15 -4.17 7.05 -22.87
CA ARG A 15 -3.23 6.10 -23.50
C ARG A 15 -1.77 6.48 -23.20
N LYS A 16 -1.40 7.78 -23.32
CA LYS A 16 -0.05 8.25 -22.99
C LYS A 16 0.30 7.98 -21.54
N LYS A 17 -0.61 8.26 -20.59
CA LYS A 17 -0.42 8.00 -19.17
C LYS A 17 -0.29 6.50 -18.86
N LEU A 18 -1.11 5.64 -19.49
CA LEU A 18 -1.03 4.18 -19.35
C LEU A 18 0.30 3.65 -19.87
N ILE A 19 0.72 4.08 -21.07
CA ILE A 19 2.02 3.68 -21.64
C ILE A 19 3.17 4.15 -20.75
N PHE A 20 3.11 5.39 -20.24
CA PHE A 20 4.12 5.93 -19.35
C PHE A 20 4.24 5.09 -18.07
N THR A 21 3.10 4.76 -17.42
CA THR A 21 3.09 3.90 -16.22
C THR A 21 3.69 2.52 -16.52
N ALA A 22 3.29 1.89 -17.64
CA ALA A 22 3.83 0.60 -18.06
C ALA A 22 5.35 0.65 -18.33
N LEU A 23 5.83 1.73 -18.95
CA LEU A 23 7.25 1.93 -19.23
C LEU A 23 8.06 2.10 -17.93
N ILE A 24 7.56 2.87 -16.97
CA ILE A 24 8.20 3.01 -15.64
C ILE A 24 8.27 1.66 -14.92
N LEU A 25 7.18 0.88 -14.94
CA LEU A 25 7.18 -0.47 -14.33
C LEU A 25 8.14 -1.42 -15.03
N LEU A 26 8.30 -1.32 -16.33
CA LEU A 26 9.29 -2.09 -17.10
C LEU A 26 10.72 -1.69 -16.73
N LEU A 27 11.02 -0.39 -16.64
CA LEU A 27 12.31 0.11 -16.18
C LEU A 27 12.64 -0.39 -14.76
N TYR A 28 11.65 -0.34 -13.87
CA TYR A 28 11.79 -0.88 -12.53
C TYR A 28 12.12 -2.39 -12.55
N ARG A 29 11.46 -3.18 -13.39
CA ARG A 29 11.74 -4.62 -13.54
C ARG A 29 13.11 -4.92 -14.10
N ILE A 30 13.62 -4.11 -15.02
CA ILE A 30 15.00 -4.22 -15.52
C ILE A 30 15.99 -3.97 -14.38
N GLY A 31 15.74 -2.96 -13.54
CA GLY A 31 16.59 -2.67 -12.38
C GLY A 31 16.64 -3.82 -11.35
N ASN A 32 15.55 -4.61 -11.24
CA ASN A 32 15.48 -5.77 -10.35
C ASN A 32 16.34 -6.97 -10.81
N VAL A 33 16.98 -6.90 -11.96
CA VAL A 33 17.88 -7.95 -12.47
C VAL A 33 19.36 -7.60 -12.25
N ILE A 34 19.67 -6.34 -11.93
CA ILE A 34 21.05 -5.86 -11.80
C ILE A 34 21.56 -6.18 -10.38
N PRO A 35 22.48 -7.16 -10.20
CA PRO A 35 23.00 -7.49 -8.88
C PRO A 35 24.00 -6.45 -8.38
N VAL A 36 24.07 -6.30 -7.06
CA VAL A 36 25.09 -5.45 -6.42
C VAL A 36 26.45 -6.15 -6.46
N PRO A 37 27.55 -5.46 -6.77
CA PRO A 37 28.87 -6.05 -6.77
C PRO A 37 29.28 -6.56 -5.37
N TYR A 38 30.18 -7.53 -5.35
CA TYR A 38 30.73 -8.16 -4.14
C TYR A 38 29.76 -9.05 -3.34
N VAL A 39 28.60 -9.41 -3.86
CA VAL A 39 27.66 -10.34 -3.25
C VAL A 39 27.56 -11.61 -4.09
N ASP A 40 27.61 -12.78 -3.45
CA ASP A 40 27.33 -14.06 -4.09
C ASP A 40 25.81 -14.31 -4.15
N VAL A 41 25.24 -14.04 -5.32
CA VAL A 41 23.79 -14.14 -5.54
C VAL A 41 23.31 -15.60 -5.39
N LYS A 42 24.12 -16.60 -5.79
CA LYS A 42 23.73 -18.00 -5.69
C LYS A 42 23.65 -18.45 -4.23
N ALA A 43 24.70 -18.16 -3.45
CA ALA A 43 24.72 -18.46 -2.03
C ALA A 43 23.57 -17.80 -1.26
N LEU A 44 23.21 -16.56 -1.63
CA LEU A 44 22.06 -15.87 -1.03
C LEU A 44 20.73 -16.53 -1.41
N GLY A 45 20.55 -16.91 -2.69
CA GLY A 45 19.36 -17.61 -3.17
C GLY A 45 19.14 -18.94 -2.46
N ASP A 46 20.19 -19.79 -2.40
CA ASP A 46 20.15 -21.07 -1.72
C ASP A 46 19.82 -20.93 -0.22
N MET A 47 20.36 -19.90 0.42
CA MET A 47 20.05 -19.59 1.82
C MET A 47 18.62 -19.09 1.99
N PHE A 48 18.10 -18.34 1.04
CA PHE A 48 16.70 -17.90 1.05
C PHE A 48 15.76 -19.09 0.96
N ASP A 49 16.00 -20.01 0.04
CA ASP A 49 15.18 -21.21 -0.15
C ASP A 49 15.26 -22.17 1.06
N ALA A 50 16.42 -22.26 1.69
CA ALA A 50 16.63 -23.18 2.82
C ALA A 50 16.15 -22.64 4.16
N VAL A 51 16.25 -21.32 4.42
CA VAL A 51 16.19 -20.76 5.79
C VAL A 51 15.32 -19.52 5.90
N LEU A 52 15.42 -18.59 4.97
CA LEU A 52 14.85 -17.25 5.11
C LEU A 52 13.46 -17.14 4.46
N GLY A 53 13.07 -18.06 3.58
CA GLY A 53 11.82 -18.00 2.82
C GLY A 53 10.57 -17.98 3.71
N ASP A 54 10.56 -18.75 4.79
CA ASP A 54 9.43 -18.84 5.73
C ASP A 54 9.48 -17.76 6.83
N THR A 55 10.47 -16.88 6.81
CA THR A 55 10.61 -15.79 7.78
C THR A 55 9.98 -14.49 7.27
N ILE A 56 10.03 -13.44 8.09
CA ILE A 56 9.59 -12.09 7.70
C ILE A 56 10.40 -11.53 6.51
N LEU A 57 11.64 -12.02 6.32
CA LEU A 57 12.46 -11.66 5.16
C LEU A 57 11.91 -12.26 3.86
N GLY A 58 11.23 -13.42 3.92
CA GLY A 58 10.49 -13.97 2.78
C GLY A 58 9.35 -13.07 2.35
N LEU A 59 8.62 -12.48 3.30
CA LEU A 59 7.60 -11.48 3.01
C LEU A 59 8.21 -10.23 2.36
N TYR A 60 9.34 -9.76 2.90
CA TYR A 60 10.09 -8.64 2.33
C TYR A 60 10.53 -8.94 0.89
N ASN A 61 11.01 -10.16 0.62
CA ASN A 61 11.37 -10.64 -0.70
C ASN A 61 10.18 -10.66 -1.67
N ALA A 62 9.01 -11.12 -1.22
CA ALA A 62 7.79 -11.08 -2.00
C ALA A 62 7.38 -9.65 -2.38
N MET A 63 7.47 -8.69 -1.43
CA MET A 63 7.19 -7.28 -1.67
C MET A 63 8.22 -6.57 -2.56
N SER A 64 9.46 -7.07 -2.62
CA SER A 64 10.51 -6.57 -3.52
C SER A 64 10.48 -7.25 -4.89
N GLY A 65 9.63 -8.27 -5.09
CA GLY A 65 9.55 -9.05 -6.34
C GLY A 65 10.82 -9.87 -6.60
N SER A 66 11.32 -10.54 -5.56
CA SER A 66 12.56 -11.35 -5.53
C SER A 66 13.85 -10.56 -5.71
N ALA A 67 13.80 -9.22 -5.65
CA ALA A 67 14.98 -8.38 -5.73
C ALA A 67 15.89 -8.55 -4.51
N PHE A 68 15.31 -8.86 -3.34
CA PHE A 68 16.02 -9.03 -2.09
C PHE A 68 16.86 -10.33 -2.09
N SER A 69 16.27 -11.47 -2.48
CA SER A 69 16.96 -12.76 -2.57
C SER A 69 18.06 -12.78 -3.65
N ASN A 70 17.96 -11.90 -4.65
CA ASN A 70 18.96 -11.74 -5.70
C ASN A 70 19.97 -10.61 -5.41
N ALA A 71 19.94 -10.00 -4.23
CA ALA A 71 20.77 -8.86 -3.83
C ALA A 71 20.93 -7.82 -4.95
N THR A 72 19.82 -7.44 -5.59
CA THR A 72 19.87 -6.47 -6.68
C THR A 72 20.01 -5.04 -6.16
N VAL A 73 20.40 -4.10 -7.01
CA VAL A 73 20.48 -2.67 -6.65
C VAL A 73 19.15 -2.16 -6.07
N LEU A 74 18.02 -2.70 -6.53
CA LEU A 74 16.70 -2.35 -6.04
C LEU A 74 16.18 -3.26 -4.91
N ALA A 75 17.06 -4.01 -4.23
CA ALA A 75 16.66 -4.98 -3.18
C ALA A 75 15.84 -4.37 -2.04
N LEU A 76 16.15 -3.13 -1.62
CA LEU A 76 15.36 -2.43 -0.62
C LEU A 76 13.98 -1.98 -1.14
N SER A 77 13.76 -2.05 -2.46
CA SER A 77 12.50 -1.67 -3.11
C SER A 77 12.01 -0.29 -2.65
N ILE A 78 10.71 -0.12 -2.47
CA ILE A 78 10.08 1.12 -2.02
C ILE A 78 9.93 1.21 -0.48
N GLN A 79 10.39 0.19 0.27
CA GLN A 79 10.22 0.09 1.72
C GLN A 79 10.74 1.29 2.53
N PRO A 80 11.97 1.82 2.28
CA PRO A 80 12.46 3.00 2.99
C PRO A 80 11.53 4.21 2.81
N TYR A 81 10.95 4.36 1.61
CA TYR A 81 10.02 5.44 1.33
C TYR A 81 8.66 5.27 2.02
N ILE A 82 8.12 4.05 2.05
CA ILE A 82 6.89 3.76 2.78
C ILE A 82 7.09 4.08 4.26
N ASN A 83 8.16 3.58 4.87
CA ASN A 83 8.46 3.83 6.28
C ASN A 83 8.64 5.33 6.56
N ALA A 84 9.39 6.06 5.71
CA ALA A 84 9.55 7.50 5.83
C ALA A 84 8.21 8.24 5.73
N SER A 85 7.37 7.87 4.76
CA SER A 85 6.06 8.47 4.54
C SER A 85 5.15 8.27 5.75
N ILE A 86 5.12 7.07 6.33
CA ILE A 86 4.34 6.76 7.54
C ILE A 86 4.83 7.63 8.72
N ILE A 87 6.14 7.65 8.95
CA ILE A 87 6.75 8.43 10.05
C ILE A 87 6.39 9.91 9.89
N ILE A 88 6.55 10.47 8.70
CA ILE A 88 6.25 11.89 8.45
C ILE A 88 4.76 12.18 8.59
N GLN A 89 3.87 11.29 8.12
CA GLN A 89 2.43 11.44 8.31
C GLN A 89 2.03 11.42 9.78
N LEU A 90 2.61 10.52 10.58
CA LEU A 90 2.38 10.48 12.03
C LEU A 90 2.90 11.76 12.71
N LEU A 91 4.10 12.20 12.33
CA LEU A 91 4.70 13.44 12.86
C LEU A 91 3.91 14.69 12.45
N THR A 92 3.28 14.70 11.27
CA THR A 92 2.41 15.81 10.82
C THR A 92 1.20 15.98 11.73
N VAL A 93 0.70 14.90 12.33
CA VAL A 93 -0.39 14.98 13.32
C VAL A 93 0.13 15.32 14.72
N ALA A 94 1.33 14.84 15.07
CA ALA A 94 1.89 15.01 16.42
C ALA A 94 2.57 16.37 16.63
N ILE A 95 3.13 16.96 15.56
CA ILE A 95 3.92 18.20 15.64
C ILE A 95 3.13 19.36 15.03
N PRO A 96 2.69 20.38 15.82
CA PRO A 96 1.89 21.50 15.31
C PRO A 96 2.53 22.29 14.17
N ALA A 97 3.87 22.35 14.12
CA ALA A 97 4.59 23.04 13.03
C ALA A 97 4.39 22.30 11.68
N LEU A 98 4.45 20.97 11.68
CA LEU A 98 4.21 20.15 10.48
C LEU A 98 2.73 20.14 10.10
N GLU A 99 1.82 20.16 11.09
CA GLU A 99 0.39 20.28 10.84
C GLU A 99 0.03 21.58 10.12
N ARG A 100 0.61 22.71 10.54
CA ARG A 100 0.45 24.01 9.87
C ARG A 100 0.96 23.98 8.43
N MET A 101 2.15 23.41 8.19
CA MET A 101 2.68 23.22 6.84
C MET A 101 1.73 22.41 5.96
N ALA A 102 1.11 21.36 6.51
CA ALA A 102 0.21 20.50 5.75
C ALA A 102 -1.12 21.15 5.41
N LYS A 103 -1.69 21.95 6.33
CA LYS A 103 -3.05 22.49 6.22
C LYS A 103 -3.10 23.94 5.79
N GLU A 104 -2.17 24.78 6.24
CA GLU A 104 -2.23 26.24 6.07
C GLU A 104 -1.37 26.74 4.90
N GLU A 105 -0.21 26.13 4.61
CA GLU A 105 0.71 26.58 3.55
C GLU A 105 0.33 26.06 2.14
N GLY A 106 -0.75 25.28 1.99
CA GLY A 106 -1.24 24.81 0.69
C GLY A 106 -0.22 23.99 -0.11
N GLU A 107 0.02 24.35 -1.37
CA GLU A 107 0.95 23.63 -2.28
C GLU A 107 2.43 23.74 -1.85
N GLU A 108 2.84 24.85 -1.28
CA GLU A 108 4.23 25.02 -0.81
C GLU A 108 4.52 24.16 0.42
N GLY A 109 3.59 24.08 1.35
CA GLY A 109 3.70 23.20 2.51
C GLY A 109 3.79 21.73 2.13
N LYS A 110 2.96 21.30 1.19
CA LYS A 110 3.03 19.92 0.63
C LYS A 110 4.40 19.62 0.00
N LYS A 111 4.97 20.57 -0.76
CA LYS A 111 6.32 20.42 -1.33
C LYS A 111 7.40 20.27 -0.27
N LYS A 112 7.32 21.06 0.83
CA LYS A 112 8.26 20.95 1.96
C LYS A 112 8.15 19.59 2.66
N ILE A 113 6.93 19.11 2.92
CA ILE A 113 6.68 17.80 3.54
C ILE A 113 7.22 16.68 2.64
N ASN A 114 6.98 16.74 1.34
CA ASN A 114 7.53 15.78 0.39
C ASN A 114 9.06 15.80 0.38
N MET A 115 9.70 16.98 0.48
CA MET A 115 11.15 17.09 0.57
C MET A 115 11.68 16.45 1.87
N ILE A 116 11.03 16.66 3.00
CA ILE A 116 11.41 16.02 4.27
C ILE A 116 11.27 14.51 4.15
N THR A 117 10.19 14.01 3.54
CA THR A 117 9.98 12.58 3.29
C THR A 117 11.09 11.99 2.42
N ARG A 118 11.51 12.67 1.34
CA ARG A 118 12.62 12.23 0.48
C ARG A 118 13.94 12.13 1.24
N ILE A 119 14.29 13.14 2.04
CA ILE A 119 15.52 13.14 2.85
C ILE A 119 15.47 12.01 3.87
N SER A 120 14.34 11.84 4.56
CA SER A 120 14.12 10.75 5.51
C SER A 120 14.22 9.37 4.84
N THR A 121 13.75 9.24 3.61
CA THR A 121 13.87 8.00 2.81
C THR A 121 15.32 7.63 2.57
N VAL A 122 16.15 8.60 2.19
CA VAL A 122 17.60 8.36 2.00
C VAL A 122 18.26 7.97 3.32
N GLY A 123 17.92 8.64 4.42
CA GLY A 123 18.43 8.30 5.75
C GLY A 123 18.05 6.88 6.19
N LEU A 124 16.79 6.50 6.04
CA LEU A 124 16.33 5.12 6.31
C LEU A 124 16.96 4.11 5.34
N GLY A 125 17.13 4.49 4.08
CA GLY A 125 17.82 3.67 3.08
C GLY A 125 19.25 3.35 3.47
N LEU A 126 20.00 4.31 4.02
CA LEU A 126 21.36 4.09 4.55
C LEU A 126 21.35 3.13 5.73
N ILE A 127 20.42 3.29 6.70
CA ILE A 127 20.31 2.40 7.86
C ILE A 127 19.95 0.98 7.41
N MET A 128 18.95 0.82 6.55
CA MET A 128 18.51 -0.49 6.06
C MET A 128 19.56 -1.13 5.14
N GLY A 129 20.26 -0.33 4.32
CA GLY A 129 21.36 -0.80 3.48
C GLY A 129 22.54 -1.30 4.31
N TRP A 130 22.92 -0.57 5.36
CA TRP A 130 23.93 -1.02 6.33
C TRP A 130 23.53 -2.31 7.02
N ALA A 131 22.29 -2.38 7.44
CA ALA A 131 21.75 -3.55 8.12
C ALA A 131 21.75 -4.78 7.20
N PHE A 132 21.38 -4.62 5.92
CA PHE A 132 21.44 -5.70 4.94
C PHE A 132 22.89 -6.13 4.66
N TYR A 133 23.81 -5.19 4.52
CA TYR A 133 25.25 -5.48 4.43
C TYR A 133 25.73 -6.28 5.64
N SER A 134 25.36 -5.89 6.87
CA SER A 134 25.74 -6.60 8.09
C SER A 134 25.23 -8.03 8.08
N MET A 135 24.01 -8.27 7.63
CA MET A 135 23.43 -9.59 7.47
C MET A 135 24.23 -10.42 6.45
N LEU A 136 24.51 -9.90 5.26
CA LEU A 136 25.29 -10.60 4.25
C LEU A 136 26.70 -10.97 4.74
N ASN A 137 27.32 -10.08 5.51
CA ASN A 137 28.63 -10.32 6.12
C ASN A 137 28.58 -11.43 7.20
N SER A 138 27.56 -11.43 8.04
CA SER A 138 27.38 -12.42 9.11
C SER A 138 27.16 -13.84 8.58
N TYR A 139 26.51 -13.96 7.41
CA TYR A 139 26.30 -15.24 6.74
C TYR A 139 27.43 -15.65 5.79
N GLY A 140 28.48 -14.82 5.65
CA GLY A 140 29.64 -15.14 4.80
C GLY A 140 29.34 -15.13 3.29
N ILE A 141 28.32 -14.43 2.86
CA ILE A 141 27.86 -14.37 1.46
C ILE A 141 28.65 -13.34 0.63
N LEU A 142 29.53 -12.57 1.27
CA LEU A 142 30.33 -11.56 0.58
C LEU A 142 31.54 -12.19 -0.11
N THR A 143 31.73 -11.88 -1.40
CA THR A 143 32.93 -12.32 -2.16
C THR A 143 34.19 -11.55 -1.76
N LYS A 144 34.04 -10.30 -1.29
CA LYS A 144 35.12 -9.47 -0.73
C LYS A 144 34.64 -8.76 0.52
N THR A 145 35.34 -8.97 1.63
CA THR A 145 35.11 -8.29 2.89
C THR A 145 36.06 -7.09 3.00
N GLY A 146 35.55 -5.92 3.36
CA GLY A 146 36.35 -4.70 3.53
C GLY A 146 35.48 -3.46 3.66
N PHE A 147 36.06 -2.38 4.16
CA PHE A 147 35.35 -1.11 4.33
C PHE A 147 34.81 -0.55 3.01
N LEU A 148 35.62 -0.60 1.95
CA LEU A 148 35.22 -0.11 0.62
C LEU A 148 34.09 -0.93 0.00
N SER A 149 34.15 -2.27 0.11
CA SER A 149 33.07 -3.13 -0.38
C SER A 149 31.77 -2.89 0.38
N GLY A 150 31.83 -2.71 1.71
CA GLY A 150 30.66 -2.36 2.51
C GLY A 150 30.05 -1.03 2.11
N LEU A 151 30.89 -0.01 1.92
CA LEU A 151 30.43 1.32 1.50
C LEU A 151 29.75 1.27 0.12
N VAL A 152 30.34 0.56 -0.85
CA VAL A 152 29.76 0.40 -2.19
C VAL A 152 28.40 -0.31 -2.12
N ILE A 153 28.30 -1.38 -1.35
CA ILE A 153 27.04 -2.15 -1.19
C ILE A 153 25.94 -1.26 -0.56
N VAL A 154 26.25 -0.58 0.54
CA VAL A 154 25.29 0.29 1.24
C VAL A 154 24.84 1.45 0.35
N LEU A 155 25.77 2.11 -0.35
CA LEU A 155 25.43 3.18 -1.28
C LEU A 155 24.62 2.67 -2.47
N ALA A 156 24.92 1.48 -3.00
CA ALA A 156 24.16 0.89 -4.10
C ALA A 156 22.70 0.62 -3.70
N PHE A 157 22.47 0.01 -2.54
CA PHE A 157 21.10 -0.22 -2.04
C PHE A 157 20.34 1.08 -1.76
N THR A 158 21.04 2.07 -1.17
CA THR A 158 20.41 3.38 -0.89
C THR A 158 20.08 4.13 -2.16
N ALA A 159 21.00 4.16 -3.13
CA ALA A 159 20.75 4.77 -4.43
C ALA A 159 19.60 4.06 -5.17
N GLY A 160 19.56 2.73 -5.12
CA GLY A 160 18.46 1.95 -5.68
C GLY A 160 17.10 2.33 -5.07
N SER A 161 17.01 2.42 -3.75
CA SER A 161 15.75 2.82 -3.10
C SER A 161 15.35 4.26 -3.43
N ALA A 162 16.32 5.19 -3.58
CA ALA A 162 16.05 6.55 -4.00
C ALA A 162 15.54 6.61 -5.46
N VAL A 163 16.09 5.78 -6.36
CA VAL A 163 15.58 5.64 -7.73
C VAL A 163 14.15 5.10 -7.73
N VAL A 164 13.85 4.07 -6.93
CA VAL A 164 12.49 3.52 -6.83
C VAL A 164 11.51 4.55 -6.29
N MET A 165 11.89 5.33 -5.28
CA MET A 165 11.10 6.46 -4.79
C MET A 165 10.78 7.44 -5.93
N TRP A 166 11.81 7.86 -6.68
CA TRP A 166 11.63 8.77 -7.81
C TRP A 166 10.73 8.19 -8.89
N LEU A 167 10.87 6.91 -9.24
CA LEU A 167 9.97 6.23 -10.19
C LEU A 167 8.52 6.22 -9.70
N GLY A 168 8.29 5.98 -8.41
CA GLY A 168 6.97 6.05 -7.81
C GLY A 168 6.34 7.46 -7.91
N GLU A 169 7.14 8.49 -7.64
CA GLU A 169 6.68 9.89 -7.79
C GLU A 169 6.39 10.26 -9.24
N GLN A 170 7.18 9.76 -10.20
CA GLN A 170 6.90 9.96 -11.63
C GLN A 170 5.56 9.34 -12.04
N ILE A 171 5.20 8.17 -11.51
CA ILE A 171 3.87 7.58 -11.75
C ILE A 171 2.77 8.48 -11.18
N ASN A 172 2.96 9.03 -9.97
CA ASN A 172 1.98 9.94 -9.35
C ASN A 172 1.74 11.21 -10.19
N GLU A 173 2.79 11.76 -10.80
CA GLU A 173 2.74 13.02 -11.52
C GLU A 173 2.26 12.86 -12.98
N PHE A 174 2.82 11.90 -13.70
CA PHE A 174 2.59 11.72 -15.14
C PHE A 174 1.84 10.44 -15.50
N GLY A 175 1.65 9.53 -14.56
CA GLY A 175 1.01 8.23 -14.77
C GLY A 175 -0.46 8.18 -14.35
N ILE A 176 -0.89 6.98 -13.97
CA ILE A 176 -2.23 6.68 -13.46
C ILE A 176 -2.13 5.94 -12.13
N GLY A 177 -2.93 6.37 -11.16
CA GLY A 177 -3.01 5.75 -9.85
C GLY A 177 -1.89 6.18 -8.90
N ASN A 178 -1.75 5.44 -7.79
CA ASN A 178 -0.70 5.69 -6.80
C ASN A 178 0.57 4.92 -7.15
N GLY A 179 1.68 5.63 -7.39
CA GLY A 179 2.94 5.03 -7.85
C GLY A 179 3.54 4.03 -6.86
N ILE A 180 3.43 4.26 -5.55
CA ILE A 180 3.87 3.30 -4.51
C ILE A 180 3.11 1.99 -4.67
N SER A 181 1.78 2.09 -4.70
CA SER A 181 0.90 0.93 -4.85
C SER A 181 1.13 0.19 -6.16
N MET A 182 1.39 0.91 -7.26
CA MET A 182 1.67 0.31 -8.57
C MET A 182 2.99 -0.47 -8.60
N ILE A 183 4.04 0.03 -7.93
CA ILE A 183 5.31 -0.69 -7.82
C ILE A 183 5.14 -1.96 -6.98
N LEU A 184 4.43 -1.87 -5.84
CA LEU A 184 4.12 -3.04 -5.02
C LEU A 184 3.28 -4.06 -5.80
N PHE A 185 2.28 -3.60 -6.54
CA PHE A 185 1.45 -4.44 -7.41
C PHE A 185 2.30 -5.21 -8.45
N ALA A 186 3.22 -4.52 -9.13
CA ALA A 186 4.12 -5.14 -10.10
C ALA A 186 5.04 -6.19 -9.45
N ASN A 187 5.53 -5.93 -8.23
CA ASN A 187 6.35 -6.87 -7.48
C ASN A 187 5.58 -8.13 -7.11
N ILE A 188 4.40 -7.96 -6.55
CA ILE A 188 3.59 -9.09 -6.08
C ILE A 188 3.14 -9.96 -7.28
N ILE A 189 2.69 -9.33 -8.38
CA ILE A 189 2.30 -10.07 -9.59
C ILE A 189 3.47 -10.88 -10.14
N SER A 190 4.69 -10.39 -10.07
CA SER A 190 5.85 -11.14 -10.55
C SER A 190 6.14 -12.42 -9.77
N GLY A 191 5.72 -12.49 -8.51
CA GLY A 191 5.82 -13.69 -7.68
C GLY A 191 4.68 -14.71 -7.91
N LEU A 192 3.57 -14.31 -8.55
CA LEU A 192 2.41 -15.20 -8.75
C LEU A 192 2.73 -16.49 -9.51
N PRO A 193 3.55 -16.51 -10.59
CA PRO A 193 3.86 -17.75 -11.28
C PRO A 193 4.56 -18.78 -10.39
N ALA A 194 5.51 -18.33 -9.55
CA ALA A 194 6.18 -19.20 -8.59
C ALA A 194 5.22 -19.68 -7.49
N GLY A 195 4.36 -18.81 -6.98
CA GLY A 195 3.33 -19.14 -6.01
C GLY A 195 2.33 -20.17 -6.55
N LEU A 196 1.89 -20.02 -7.80
CA LEU A 196 1.02 -21.00 -8.47
C LEU A 196 1.70 -22.35 -8.65
N ASN A 197 2.99 -22.37 -9.02
CA ASN A 197 3.75 -23.61 -9.15
C ASN A 197 3.85 -24.34 -7.80
N ASN A 198 4.18 -23.63 -6.74
CA ASN A 198 4.22 -24.20 -5.38
C ASN A 198 2.87 -24.76 -4.94
N MET A 199 1.78 -24.06 -5.30
CA MET A 199 0.42 -24.50 -5.00
C MET A 199 0.08 -25.82 -5.72
N LEU A 200 0.50 -26.01 -6.98
CA LEU A 200 0.26 -27.26 -7.73
C LEU A 200 0.94 -28.46 -7.07
N HIS A 201 2.05 -28.28 -6.36
CA HIS A 201 2.74 -29.34 -5.63
C HIS A 201 2.05 -29.74 -4.30
N MET A 202 1.04 -28.99 -3.83
CA MET A 202 0.30 -29.28 -2.59
C MET A 202 -0.77 -30.39 -2.75
N GLY A 203 -0.92 -30.97 -3.96
CA GLY A 203 -1.87 -32.05 -4.22
C GLY A 203 -3.33 -31.63 -3.98
N TRP A 204 -4.09 -32.45 -3.23
CA TRP A 204 -5.51 -32.19 -2.93
C TRP A 204 -5.77 -30.83 -2.26
N TRP A 205 -4.88 -30.38 -1.38
CA TRP A 205 -4.98 -29.08 -0.69
C TRP A 205 -4.96 -27.90 -1.65
N ALA A 206 -4.38 -28.04 -2.84
CA ALA A 206 -4.36 -27.00 -3.87
C ALA A 206 -5.78 -26.55 -4.27
N ILE A 207 -6.72 -27.49 -4.38
CA ILE A 207 -8.11 -27.20 -4.77
C ILE A 207 -8.79 -26.37 -3.66
N LEU A 208 -8.63 -26.78 -2.40
CA LEU A 208 -9.23 -26.07 -1.27
C LEU A 208 -8.69 -24.64 -1.16
N VAL A 209 -7.37 -24.49 -1.29
CA VAL A 209 -6.71 -23.17 -1.27
C VAL A 209 -7.19 -22.31 -2.44
N ALA A 210 -7.32 -22.86 -3.65
CA ALA A 210 -7.84 -22.13 -4.81
C ALA A 210 -9.27 -21.62 -4.56
N VAL A 211 -10.14 -22.46 -4.01
CA VAL A 211 -11.52 -22.07 -3.67
C VAL A 211 -11.54 -20.95 -2.64
N VAL A 212 -10.74 -21.07 -1.57
CA VAL A 212 -10.64 -20.02 -0.54
C VAL A 212 -10.11 -18.73 -1.13
N MET A 213 -9.08 -18.77 -1.97
CA MET A 213 -8.52 -17.58 -2.62
C MET A 213 -9.54 -16.90 -3.54
N VAL A 214 -10.28 -17.65 -4.36
CA VAL A 214 -11.34 -17.09 -5.22
C VAL A 214 -12.45 -16.48 -4.38
N ALA A 215 -12.90 -17.15 -3.32
CA ALA A 215 -13.92 -16.63 -2.41
C ALA A 215 -13.45 -15.32 -1.74
N LEU A 216 -12.18 -15.25 -1.33
CA LEU A 216 -11.56 -14.07 -0.74
C LEU A 216 -11.50 -12.92 -1.75
N VAL A 217 -11.10 -13.18 -3.00
CA VAL A 217 -11.09 -12.18 -4.09
C VAL A 217 -12.49 -11.60 -4.30
N LEU A 218 -13.51 -12.44 -4.42
CA LEU A 218 -14.90 -12.01 -4.61
C LEU A 218 -15.40 -11.18 -3.41
N PHE A 219 -15.06 -11.60 -2.20
CA PHE A 219 -15.42 -10.89 -0.98
C PHE A 219 -14.78 -9.50 -0.90
N ILE A 220 -13.48 -9.39 -1.25
CA ILE A 220 -12.77 -8.11 -1.31
C ILE A 220 -13.42 -7.18 -2.34
N ILE A 221 -13.75 -7.66 -3.53
CA ILE A 221 -14.39 -6.87 -4.58
C ILE A 221 -15.75 -6.37 -4.09
N PHE A 222 -16.56 -7.26 -3.50
CA PHE A 222 -17.89 -6.92 -2.98
C PHE A 222 -17.85 -5.81 -1.93
N VAL A 223 -16.92 -5.89 -0.97
CA VAL A 223 -16.82 -4.87 0.09
C VAL A 223 -16.20 -3.55 -0.44
N ASN A 224 -15.26 -3.62 -1.37
CA ASN A 224 -14.68 -2.40 -1.96
C ASN A 224 -15.65 -1.60 -2.85
N ASP A 225 -16.68 -2.27 -3.39
CA ASP A 225 -17.74 -1.60 -4.16
C ASP A 225 -18.92 -1.18 -3.30
N ALA A 226 -18.99 -1.65 -2.04
CA ALA A 226 -20.02 -1.27 -1.12
C ALA A 226 -19.91 0.20 -0.71
N GLU A 227 -21.01 0.94 -0.82
CA GLU A 227 -21.10 2.36 -0.46
C GLU A 227 -22.35 2.67 0.35
N ARG A 228 -22.22 3.57 1.30
CA ARG A 228 -23.35 4.15 2.03
C ARG A 228 -23.76 5.45 1.33
N ARG A 229 -24.95 5.48 0.75
CA ARG A 229 -25.52 6.66 0.10
C ARG A 229 -26.30 7.50 1.10
N ILE A 230 -25.86 8.74 1.32
CA ILE A 230 -26.58 9.72 2.15
C ILE A 230 -27.34 10.64 1.21
N PRO A 231 -28.70 10.74 1.33
CA PRO A 231 -29.48 11.62 0.48
C PRO A 231 -29.18 13.09 0.81
N ILE A 232 -28.93 13.90 -0.21
CA ILE A 232 -28.74 15.34 -0.15
C ILE A 232 -29.81 15.99 -1.00
N GLN A 233 -30.41 17.06 -0.49
CA GLN A 233 -31.32 17.91 -1.22
C GLN A 233 -30.72 19.27 -1.41
N TYR A 234 -30.84 19.82 -2.61
CA TYR A 234 -30.43 21.19 -2.92
C TYR A 234 -31.67 22.11 -2.93
N ALA A 235 -31.52 23.28 -2.32
CA ALA A 235 -32.57 24.29 -2.31
C ALA A 235 -32.95 24.71 -3.73
N LYS A 236 -34.23 24.79 -4.00
CA LYS A 236 -34.73 25.33 -5.28
C LYS A 236 -34.42 26.82 -5.35
N ARG A 237 -33.73 27.25 -6.39
CA ARG A 237 -33.51 28.67 -6.71
C ARG A 237 -34.44 29.08 -7.86
N VAL A 238 -35.26 30.08 -7.63
CA VAL A 238 -36.08 30.70 -8.68
C VAL A 238 -35.32 31.90 -9.20
N VAL A 239 -34.94 31.87 -10.48
CA VAL A 239 -34.32 32.99 -11.18
C VAL A 239 -35.25 33.39 -12.32
N GLY A 240 -36.02 34.45 -12.09
CA GLY A 240 -37.09 34.89 -13.01
C GLY A 240 -38.23 33.86 -13.08
N ARG A 241 -38.61 33.41 -14.29
CA ARG A 241 -39.64 32.40 -14.52
C ARG A 241 -39.13 30.94 -14.51
N LYS A 242 -37.83 30.72 -14.38
CA LYS A 242 -37.22 29.37 -14.39
C LYS A 242 -36.82 28.94 -12.99
N ILE A 243 -37.22 27.71 -12.62
CA ILE A 243 -36.83 27.06 -11.36
C ILE A 243 -35.57 26.26 -11.63
N TYR A 244 -34.46 26.63 -10.98
CA TYR A 244 -33.20 25.92 -11.00
C TYR A 244 -33.01 25.23 -9.66
N GLY A 245 -32.55 23.95 -9.66
CA GLY A 245 -32.31 23.15 -8.45
C GLY A 245 -33.49 22.28 -8.05
N GLY A 246 -33.45 21.74 -6.85
CA GLY A 246 -34.43 20.76 -6.37
C GLY A 246 -34.10 19.33 -6.77
N GLN A 247 -32.91 19.08 -7.34
CA GLN A 247 -32.43 17.72 -7.55
C GLN A 247 -31.99 17.11 -6.22
N SER A 248 -32.45 15.91 -5.96
CA SER A 248 -31.93 15.09 -4.88
C SER A 248 -30.74 14.29 -5.41
N THR A 249 -29.58 14.47 -4.81
CA THR A 249 -28.39 13.67 -5.09
C THR A 249 -28.02 12.88 -3.85
N ASN A 250 -27.15 11.89 -4.02
CA ASN A 250 -26.64 11.12 -2.91
C ASN A 250 -25.14 11.43 -2.72
N LEU A 251 -24.71 11.56 -1.45
CA LEU A 251 -23.31 11.54 -1.07
C LEU A 251 -22.86 10.09 -0.89
N PRO A 252 -22.09 9.52 -1.79
CA PRO A 252 -21.60 8.15 -1.63
C PRO A 252 -20.42 8.15 -0.66
N ILE A 253 -20.52 7.38 0.42
CA ILE A 253 -19.44 7.10 1.35
C ILE A 253 -19.07 5.65 1.19
N LYS A 254 -17.87 5.36 0.67
CA LYS A 254 -17.38 3.99 0.47
C LYS A 254 -17.10 3.30 1.79
N VAL A 255 -17.34 2.00 1.88
CA VAL A 255 -17.03 1.19 3.07
C VAL A 255 -15.51 1.06 3.24
N SER A 256 -14.78 0.84 2.16
CA SER A 256 -13.31 0.84 2.15
C SER A 256 -12.80 2.25 1.84
N MET A 257 -12.99 3.19 2.79
CA MET A 257 -12.60 4.61 2.61
C MET A 257 -11.09 4.79 2.55
N SER A 258 -10.35 4.04 3.33
CA SER A 258 -8.88 4.14 3.45
C SER A 258 -8.12 3.30 2.42
N GLY A 259 -8.83 2.56 1.54
CA GLY A 259 -8.21 1.72 0.53
C GLY A 259 -7.29 0.64 1.12
N VAL A 260 -6.16 0.41 0.47
CA VAL A 260 -5.16 -0.62 0.87
C VAL A 260 -4.08 -0.05 1.78
N MET A 261 -3.98 1.27 1.91
CA MET A 261 -2.90 1.94 2.65
C MET A 261 -2.77 1.49 4.12
N PRO A 262 -3.84 1.29 4.90
CA PRO A 262 -3.71 0.81 6.27
C PRO A 262 -3.03 -0.55 6.39
N VAL A 263 -3.27 -1.45 5.44
CA VAL A 263 -2.65 -2.79 5.41
C VAL A 263 -1.16 -2.67 5.13
N ILE A 264 -0.78 -1.84 4.15
CA ILE A 264 0.63 -1.59 3.81
C ILE A 264 1.37 -0.96 4.99
N PHE A 265 0.75 0.00 5.68
CA PHE A 265 1.33 0.68 6.84
C PHE A 265 1.48 -0.25 8.04
N ALA A 266 0.42 -0.99 8.37
CA ALA A 266 0.47 -1.97 9.45
C ALA A 266 1.57 -3.02 9.21
N GLN A 267 1.65 -3.52 7.98
CA GLN A 267 2.67 -4.49 7.59
C GLN A 267 4.08 -3.92 7.69
N SER A 268 4.30 -2.70 7.19
CA SER A 268 5.60 -2.04 7.26
C SER A 268 6.07 -1.84 8.71
N ILE A 269 5.16 -1.41 9.59
CA ILE A 269 5.51 -1.20 11.02
C ILE A 269 5.71 -2.53 11.74
N CYS A 270 4.89 -3.55 11.51
CA CYS A 270 5.06 -4.86 12.14
C CYS A 270 6.33 -5.55 11.66
N SER A 271 6.71 -5.38 10.39
CA SER A 271 7.92 -5.99 9.84
C SER A 271 9.21 -5.24 10.20
N PHE A 272 9.15 -3.95 10.51
CA PHE A 272 10.33 -3.12 10.75
C PHE A 272 11.20 -3.60 11.94
N PRO A 273 10.66 -3.89 13.16
CA PRO A 273 11.47 -4.39 14.25
C PRO A 273 12.08 -5.77 13.97
N ALA A 274 11.32 -6.65 13.33
CA ALA A 274 11.82 -7.97 12.95
C ALA A 274 12.94 -7.90 11.92
N THR A 275 12.82 -6.98 10.96
CA THR A 275 13.86 -6.71 9.97
C THR A 275 15.14 -6.20 10.63
N ILE A 276 15.02 -5.27 11.59
CA ILE A 276 16.17 -4.81 12.38
C ILE A 276 16.81 -5.96 13.15
N CYS A 277 16.04 -6.80 13.86
CA CYS A 277 16.56 -7.96 14.58
C CYS A 277 17.29 -8.94 13.63
N ALA A 278 16.72 -9.21 12.46
CA ALA A 278 17.33 -10.10 11.47
C ALA A 278 18.69 -9.56 10.99
N PHE A 279 18.82 -8.25 10.86
CA PHE A 279 20.08 -7.62 10.50
C PHE A 279 21.18 -7.73 11.56
N PHE A 280 20.79 -7.85 12.83
CA PHE A 280 21.72 -8.15 13.92
C PHE A 280 21.96 -9.66 14.13
N GLY A 281 21.58 -10.51 13.17
CA GLY A 281 21.74 -11.95 13.22
C GLY A 281 20.77 -12.66 14.18
N VAL A 282 19.75 -11.96 14.67
CA VAL A 282 18.68 -12.54 15.49
C VAL A 282 17.52 -12.93 14.58
N THR A 283 17.51 -14.20 14.19
CA THR A 283 16.45 -14.79 13.35
C THR A 283 15.69 -15.85 14.15
N ALA A 284 14.61 -16.38 13.58
CA ALA A 284 13.85 -17.49 14.15
C ALA A 284 14.74 -18.71 14.52
N GLN A 285 15.85 -18.90 13.79
CA GLN A 285 16.81 -19.98 14.08
C GLN A 285 17.79 -19.67 15.21
N SER A 286 17.84 -18.44 15.72
CA SER A 286 18.71 -18.08 16.85
C SER A 286 18.27 -18.68 18.18
N GLY A 287 17.15 -19.43 18.22
CA GLY A 287 16.60 -20.10 19.39
C GLY A 287 16.12 -19.17 20.50
N LYS A 288 15.91 -17.89 20.17
CA LYS A 288 15.40 -16.91 21.13
C LYS A 288 13.88 -16.94 21.12
N TRP A 289 13.28 -17.56 22.12
CA TRP A 289 11.83 -17.72 22.27
C TRP A 289 11.01 -16.44 22.08
N TRP A 290 11.54 -15.29 22.52
CA TRP A 290 10.88 -13.99 22.36
C TRP A 290 10.79 -13.55 20.90
N PHE A 291 11.79 -13.91 20.06
CA PHE A 291 11.74 -13.59 18.64
C PHE A 291 10.64 -14.38 17.93
N ASP A 292 10.54 -15.67 18.23
CA ASP A 292 9.53 -16.56 17.64
C ASP A 292 8.11 -16.16 18.05
N VAL A 293 7.92 -15.71 19.27
CA VAL A 293 6.62 -15.28 19.78
C VAL A 293 6.21 -13.94 19.18
N PHE A 294 7.11 -12.95 19.13
CA PHE A 294 6.75 -11.57 18.76
C PHE A 294 6.88 -11.26 17.28
N PHE A 295 7.80 -11.90 16.57
CA PHE A 295 8.18 -11.50 15.22
C PHE A 295 8.07 -12.59 14.15
N SER A 296 7.71 -13.81 14.51
CA SER A 296 7.45 -14.86 13.52
C SER A 296 6.09 -14.66 12.85
N ASN A 297 6.03 -14.75 11.53
CA ASN A 297 4.77 -14.68 10.77
C ASN A 297 3.78 -15.80 11.11
N THR A 298 4.25 -16.89 11.70
CA THR A 298 3.41 -18.02 12.12
C THR A 298 2.86 -17.86 13.53
N SER A 299 3.33 -16.84 14.27
CA SER A 299 2.90 -16.61 15.65
C SER A 299 1.51 -16.01 15.72
N TRP A 300 0.66 -16.56 16.61
CA TRP A 300 -0.65 -15.99 16.92
C TRP A 300 -0.57 -14.59 17.53
N PHE A 301 0.53 -14.32 18.28
CA PHE A 301 0.77 -12.98 18.82
C PHE A 301 1.05 -11.96 17.71
N TYR A 302 1.87 -12.32 16.72
CA TYR A 302 2.10 -11.49 15.55
C TYR A 302 0.78 -11.20 14.79
N ALA A 303 -0.04 -12.22 14.56
CA ALA A 303 -1.34 -12.07 13.93
C ALA A 303 -2.25 -11.10 14.68
N PHE A 304 -2.28 -11.20 16.03
CA PHE A 304 -3.06 -10.30 16.88
C PHE A 304 -2.56 -8.84 16.81
N MET A 305 -1.24 -8.64 16.92
CA MET A 305 -0.63 -7.31 16.81
C MET A 305 -0.86 -6.70 15.44
N TYR A 306 -0.74 -7.50 14.39
CA TYR A 306 -1.00 -7.07 13.01
C TYR A 306 -2.46 -6.63 12.81
N PHE A 307 -3.42 -7.38 13.37
CA PHE A 307 -4.83 -7.00 13.37
C PHE A 307 -5.07 -5.65 14.04
N ILE A 308 -4.50 -5.45 15.25
CA ILE A 308 -4.61 -4.19 15.98
C ILE A 308 -4.01 -3.04 15.16
N MET A 309 -2.86 -3.25 14.53
CA MET A 309 -2.22 -2.23 13.71
C MET A 309 -3.05 -1.87 12.48
N ILE A 310 -3.65 -2.86 11.79
CA ILE A 310 -4.55 -2.59 10.66
C ILE A 310 -5.76 -1.77 11.13
N PHE A 311 -6.34 -2.13 12.28
CA PHE A 311 -7.48 -1.42 12.85
C PHE A 311 -7.11 0.02 13.20
N PHE A 312 -5.98 0.22 13.87
CA PHE A 312 -5.46 1.53 14.23
C PHE A 312 -5.19 2.40 12.99
N PHE A 313 -4.46 1.88 12.01
CA PHE A 313 -4.16 2.64 10.78
C PHE A 313 -5.39 2.88 9.92
N GLY A 314 -6.35 1.97 9.91
CA GLY A 314 -7.62 2.17 9.22
C GLY A 314 -8.40 3.35 9.80
N TRP A 315 -8.48 3.43 11.13
CA TRP A 315 -9.09 4.54 11.83
C TRP A 315 -8.31 5.85 11.65
N PHE A 316 -6.99 5.81 11.86
CA PHE A 316 -6.10 6.95 11.75
C PHE A 316 -6.13 7.57 10.34
N TYR A 317 -6.00 6.74 9.31
CA TYR A 317 -5.99 7.21 7.92
C TYR A 317 -7.33 7.83 7.51
N ALA A 318 -8.43 7.23 7.93
CA ALA A 318 -9.75 7.78 7.66
C ALA A 318 -9.97 9.13 8.38
N ALA A 319 -9.46 9.29 9.62
CA ALA A 319 -9.55 10.53 10.37
C ALA A 319 -8.76 11.68 9.71
N ILE A 320 -7.64 11.38 9.04
CA ILE A 320 -6.86 12.38 8.31
C ILE A 320 -7.51 12.74 6.97
N GLN A 321 -8.03 11.73 6.26
CA GLN A 321 -8.50 11.91 4.89
C GLN A 321 -9.88 12.57 4.81
N TYR A 322 -10.72 12.39 5.83
CA TYR A 322 -12.09 12.87 5.83
C TYR A 322 -12.32 13.83 6.99
N ASP A 323 -12.50 15.11 6.67
CA ASP A 323 -12.93 16.14 7.63
C ASP A 323 -14.46 16.34 7.51
N PRO A 324 -15.26 15.85 8.48
CA PRO A 324 -16.72 16.02 8.46
C PRO A 324 -17.17 17.47 8.48
N VAL A 325 -16.36 18.36 9.09
CA VAL A 325 -16.68 19.79 9.19
C VAL A 325 -16.50 20.46 7.81
N GLU A 326 -15.42 20.12 7.11
CA GLU A 326 -15.20 20.62 5.76
C GLU A 326 -16.28 20.14 4.79
N ILE A 327 -16.64 18.85 4.84
CA ILE A 327 -17.73 18.28 4.02
C ILE A 327 -19.06 19.02 4.28
N ALA A 328 -19.43 19.22 5.56
CA ALA A 328 -20.66 19.91 5.92
C ALA A 328 -20.65 21.37 5.48
N ASN A 329 -19.51 22.06 5.58
CA ASN A 329 -19.35 23.44 5.13
C ASN A 329 -19.44 23.55 3.59
N ASN A 330 -18.84 22.62 2.85
CA ASN A 330 -18.94 22.56 1.41
C ASN A 330 -20.37 22.29 0.93
N LEU A 331 -21.11 21.41 1.60
CA LEU A 331 -22.53 21.18 1.36
C LEU A 331 -23.32 22.47 1.58
N LYS A 332 -23.10 23.17 2.72
CA LYS A 332 -23.77 24.43 3.06
C LYS A 332 -23.49 25.53 2.02
N LYS A 333 -22.23 25.67 1.60
CA LYS A 333 -21.81 26.66 0.56
C LYS A 333 -22.51 26.42 -0.77
N ASN A 334 -22.73 25.17 -1.14
CA ASN A 334 -23.40 24.76 -2.38
C ASN A 334 -24.94 24.73 -2.26
N GLY A 335 -25.51 25.14 -1.11
CA GLY A 335 -26.96 25.14 -0.87
C GLY A 335 -27.56 23.74 -0.69
N GLY A 336 -26.72 22.75 -0.43
CA GLY A 336 -27.14 21.38 -0.12
C GLY A 336 -27.40 21.17 1.38
N PHE A 337 -28.37 20.33 1.72
CA PHE A 337 -28.66 19.93 3.08
C PHE A 337 -29.08 18.46 3.14
N ILE A 338 -28.86 17.84 4.29
CA ILE A 338 -29.30 16.47 4.57
C ILE A 338 -30.69 16.55 5.19
N PRO A 339 -31.72 15.86 4.63
CA PRO A 339 -33.05 15.85 5.21
C PRO A 339 -33.06 15.42 6.69
N GLY A 340 -33.71 16.22 7.54
CA GLY A 340 -33.76 15.98 8.99
C GLY A 340 -32.64 16.61 9.81
N PHE A 341 -31.61 17.20 9.18
CA PHE A 341 -30.51 17.88 9.87
C PHE A 341 -30.38 19.34 9.44
N ARG A 342 -30.14 20.24 10.41
CA ARG A 342 -29.86 21.65 10.09
C ARG A 342 -28.46 21.78 9.47
N PRO A 343 -28.31 22.61 8.43
CA PRO A 343 -26.99 22.89 7.82
C PRO A 343 -26.01 23.43 8.88
N GLY A 344 -24.75 22.98 8.82
CA GLY A 344 -23.68 23.38 9.71
C GLY A 344 -23.27 22.28 10.70
N LYS A 345 -23.07 22.62 11.98
CA LYS A 345 -22.56 21.71 13.01
C LYS A 345 -23.39 20.40 13.15
N PRO A 346 -24.75 20.43 13.19
CA PRO A 346 -25.52 19.19 13.29
C PRO A 346 -25.33 18.24 12.11
N THR A 347 -25.12 18.80 10.90
CA THR A 347 -24.78 18.01 9.70
C THR A 347 -23.39 17.41 9.80
N ALA A 348 -22.40 18.17 10.30
CA ALA A 348 -21.05 17.67 10.54
C ALA A 348 -21.03 16.53 11.56
N ASP A 349 -21.75 16.68 12.67
CA ASP A 349 -21.86 15.66 13.72
C ASP A 349 -22.53 14.36 13.20
N PHE A 350 -23.54 14.49 12.34
CA PHE A 350 -24.18 13.34 11.69
C PHE A 350 -23.20 12.62 10.75
N ILE A 351 -22.51 13.38 9.87
CA ILE A 351 -21.51 12.82 8.94
C ILE A 351 -20.38 12.15 9.73
N ALA A 352 -19.88 12.76 10.79
CA ALA A 352 -18.85 12.19 11.66
C ALA A 352 -19.28 10.84 12.25
N LYS A 353 -20.52 10.73 12.76
CA LYS A 353 -21.07 9.46 13.27
C LYS A 353 -21.16 8.38 12.19
N VAL A 354 -21.56 8.75 10.98
CA VAL A 354 -21.66 7.80 9.86
C VAL A 354 -20.26 7.33 9.45
N ILE A 355 -19.32 8.25 9.26
CA ILE A 355 -17.92 7.94 8.92
C ILE A 355 -17.32 7.03 9.98
N SER A 356 -17.43 7.35 11.27
CA SER A 356 -16.87 6.55 12.36
C SER A 356 -17.37 5.10 12.33
N LYS A 357 -18.67 4.88 12.11
CA LYS A 357 -19.23 3.53 12.02
C LYS A 357 -18.73 2.76 10.80
N ILE A 358 -18.62 3.43 9.65
CA ILE A 358 -18.14 2.83 8.41
C ILE A 358 -16.67 2.47 8.54
N VAL A 359 -15.86 3.35 9.14
CA VAL A 359 -14.42 3.13 9.37
C VAL A 359 -14.18 1.94 10.29
N ILE A 360 -14.93 1.81 11.39
CA ILE A 360 -14.84 0.65 12.29
C ILE A 360 -15.12 -0.64 11.52
N PHE A 361 -16.19 -0.68 10.74
CA PHE A 361 -16.52 -1.86 9.93
C PHE A 361 -15.46 -2.12 8.86
N GLY A 362 -15.01 -1.10 8.14
CA GLY A 362 -13.98 -1.21 7.10
C GLY A 362 -12.63 -1.68 7.65
N SER A 363 -12.20 -1.16 8.82
CA SER A 363 -10.95 -1.58 9.46
C SER A 363 -11.03 -3.01 10.00
N LEU A 364 -12.17 -3.40 10.57
CA LEU A 364 -12.43 -4.77 11.02
C LEU A 364 -12.42 -5.75 9.84
N TYR A 365 -13.07 -5.40 8.75
CA TYR A 365 -13.06 -6.14 7.51
C TYR A 365 -11.63 -6.36 6.98
N LEU A 366 -10.84 -5.27 6.84
CA LEU A 366 -9.45 -5.37 6.38
C LEU A 366 -8.61 -6.25 7.29
N GLY A 367 -8.78 -6.12 8.61
CA GLY A 367 -8.08 -6.94 9.60
C GLY A 367 -8.42 -8.43 9.48
N VAL A 368 -9.70 -8.78 9.35
CA VAL A 368 -10.13 -10.17 9.18
C VAL A 368 -9.58 -10.76 7.88
N VAL A 369 -9.71 -10.02 6.78
CA VAL A 369 -9.21 -10.48 5.47
C VAL A 369 -7.69 -10.64 5.47
N ALA A 370 -6.95 -9.75 6.14
CA ALA A 370 -5.50 -9.85 6.26
C ALA A 370 -5.04 -11.04 7.12
N LEU A 371 -5.85 -11.44 8.11
CA LEU A 371 -5.54 -12.60 8.97
C LEU A 371 -5.85 -13.94 8.32
N LEU A 372 -6.84 -14.01 7.43
CA LEU A 372 -7.26 -15.28 6.82
C LEU A 372 -6.09 -16.09 6.25
N PRO A 373 -5.17 -15.53 5.45
CA PRO A 373 -4.04 -16.26 4.91
C PRO A 373 -3.05 -16.75 5.97
N ILE A 374 -2.83 -15.94 7.02
CA ILE A 374 -1.95 -16.33 8.16
C ILE A 374 -2.57 -17.52 8.89
N ILE A 375 -3.88 -17.50 9.12
CA ILE A 375 -4.63 -18.60 9.74
C ILE A 375 -4.58 -19.85 8.87
N CYS A 376 -4.83 -19.71 7.55
CA CYS A 376 -4.75 -20.82 6.60
C CYS A 376 -3.35 -21.41 6.52
N GLY A 377 -2.30 -20.57 6.50
CA GLY A 377 -0.91 -21.02 6.50
C GLY A 377 -0.52 -21.83 7.74
N ASN A 378 -1.12 -21.52 8.91
CA ASN A 378 -0.89 -22.26 10.13
C ASN A 378 -1.71 -23.55 10.25
N LEU A 379 -2.88 -23.61 9.63
CA LEU A 379 -3.78 -24.77 9.73
C LEU A 379 -3.54 -25.83 8.66
N ILE A 380 -3.04 -25.43 7.48
CA ILE A 380 -2.86 -26.33 6.33
C ILE A 380 -1.38 -26.71 6.24
N PRO A 381 -1.02 -28.02 6.34
CA PRO A 381 0.36 -28.47 6.18
C PRO A 381 0.91 -28.08 4.80
N GLY A 382 2.09 -27.48 4.75
CA GLY A 382 2.71 -27.02 3.50
C GLY A 382 2.22 -25.68 2.95
N ALA A 383 1.26 -25.02 3.62
CA ALA A 383 0.70 -23.73 3.19
C ALA A 383 1.45 -22.52 3.80
N GLY A 384 2.60 -22.71 4.45
CA GLY A 384 3.38 -21.62 5.06
C GLY A 384 3.72 -20.50 4.08
N SER A 385 4.06 -20.84 2.84
CA SER A 385 4.29 -19.88 1.76
C SER A 385 3.04 -19.08 1.35
N LEU A 386 1.83 -19.59 1.62
CA LEU A 386 0.57 -18.90 1.35
C LEU A 386 0.24 -17.84 2.40
N ALA A 387 0.68 -18.01 3.64
CA ALA A 387 0.55 -16.99 4.67
C ALA A 387 1.25 -15.69 4.24
N ILE A 388 2.37 -15.82 3.54
CA ILE A 388 3.14 -14.70 2.96
C ILE A 388 2.39 -14.09 1.76
N GLY A 389 1.71 -14.92 0.96
CA GLY A 389 1.00 -14.48 -0.25
C GLY A 389 -0.36 -13.80 0.01
N GLY A 390 -0.96 -14.01 1.15
CA GLY A 390 -2.35 -13.59 1.37
C GLY A 390 -2.55 -12.10 1.57
N THR A 391 -1.67 -11.42 2.27
CA THR A 391 -1.69 -9.96 2.36
C THR A 391 -1.41 -9.32 1.00
N SER A 392 -0.57 -9.97 0.20
CA SER A 392 -0.27 -9.57 -1.16
C SER A 392 -1.50 -9.57 -2.07
N VAL A 393 -2.43 -10.53 -1.87
CA VAL A 393 -3.68 -10.59 -2.65
C VAL A 393 -4.57 -9.39 -2.39
N ILE A 394 -4.68 -8.94 -1.13
CA ILE A 394 -5.45 -7.73 -0.78
C ILE A 394 -4.86 -6.52 -1.50
N ILE A 395 -3.53 -6.38 -1.48
CA ILE A 395 -2.84 -5.28 -2.13
C ILE A 395 -3.09 -5.31 -3.64
N VAL A 396 -2.93 -6.47 -4.28
CA VAL A 396 -3.14 -6.62 -5.73
C VAL A 396 -4.55 -6.24 -6.14
N ILE A 397 -5.57 -6.78 -5.46
CA ILE A 397 -6.97 -6.51 -5.79
C ILE A 397 -7.32 -5.04 -5.51
N GLY A 398 -6.92 -4.53 -4.36
CA GLY A 398 -7.18 -3.15 -3.98
C GLY A 398 -6.56 -2.16 -4.95
N VAL A 399 -5.28 -2.33 -5.31
CA VAL A 399 -4.59 -1.48 -6.27
C VAL A 399 -5.21 -1.57 -7.66
N ALA A 400 -5.59 -2.78 -8.12
CA ALA A 400 -6.27 -2.96 -9.39
C ALA A 400 -7.61 -2.18 -9.42
N LEU A 401 -8.42 -2.29 -8.36
CA LEU A 401 -9.70 -1.59 -8.25
C LEU A 401 -9.51 -0.07 -8.16
N GLU A 402 -8.55 0.41 -7.35
CA GLU A 402 -8.23 1.84 -7.23
C GLU A 402 -7.77 2.41 -8.57
N THR A 403 -6.94 1.68 -9.30
CA THR A 403 -6.44 2.11 -10.62
C THR A 403 -7.56 2.20 -11.65
N VAL A 404 -8.47 1.21 -11.69
CA VAL A 404 -9.63 1.25 -12.58
C VAL A 404 -10.54 2.43 -12.24
N LYS A 405 -10.82 2.67 -10.94
CA LYS A 405 -11.61 3.82 -10.49
C LYS A 405 -10.93 5.16 -10.83
N ALA A 406 -9.60 5.24 -10.75
CA ALA A 406 -8.84 6.42 -11.17
C ALA A 406 -8.96 6.67 -12.69
N ILE A 407 -8.94 5.61 -13.51
CA ILE A 407 -9.17 5.69 -14.96
C ILE A 407 -10.58 6.19 -15.25
N GLU A 408 -11.59 5.60 -14.61
CA GLU A 408 -13.01 5.99 -14.77
C GLU A 408 -13.25 7.46 -14.40
N ALA A 409 -12.67 7.90 -13.27
CA ALA A 409 -12.76 9.29 -12.84
C ALA A 409 -12.15 10.26 -13.88
N GLN A 410 -10.99 9.91 -14.46
CA GLN A 410 -10.36 10.73 -15.51
C GLN A 410 -11.16 10.73 -16.83
N MET A 411 -11.83 9.62 -17.15
CA MET A 411 -12.73 9.55 -18.32
C MET A 411 -13.97 10.42 -18.13
N LEU A 412 -14.60 10.40 -16.95
CA LEU A 412 -15.79 11.20 -16.64
C LEU A 412 -15.50 12.71 -16.69
N MET A 413 -14.37 13.14 -16.13
CA MET A 413 -13.97 14.55 -16.17
C MET A 413 -13.84 15.11 -17.60
N ARG A 414 -13.56 14.27 -18.60
CA ARG A 414 -13.45 14.68 -19.99
C ARG A 414 -14.76 14.71 -20.74
N HIS A 415 -15.68 13.82 -20.44
CA HIS A 415 -17.02 13.91 -21.02
C HIS A 415 -17.71 15.23 -20.66
N TYR A 416 -17.37 15.79 -19.50
CA TYR A 416 -17.88 17.10 -19.07
C TYR A 416 -17.22 18.29 -19.81
N LYS A 417 -15.94 18.19 -20.20
CA LYS A 417 -15.26 19.25 -20.99
C LYS A 417 -15.72 19.31 -22.42
N GLY A 418 -16.08 18.22 -23.06
CA GLY A 418 -16.59 18.19 -24.43
C GLY A 418 -18.03 18.70 -24.57
N PHE A 419 -18.68 19.11 -23.48
CA PHE A 419 -19.99 19.78 -23.50
C PHE A 419 -19.88 21.32 -23.38
N LEU A 420 -18.66 21.85 -23.15
CA LEU A 420 -18.39 23.27 -22.94
C LEU A 420 -17.60 23.90 -24.10
N ASP A 421 -17.13 23.08 -25.05
CA ASP A 421 -16.58 23.46 -26.35
C ASP A 421 -17.64 23.20 -27.44
#